data_131c56281a9d261b8a09eb23e65708cb
#
_entry.id   131c56281a9d261b8a09eb23e65708cb
#
_cell.length_a   1.000
_cell.length_b   1.000
_cell.length_c   1.000
_cell.angle_alpha   90.00
_cell.angle_beta   90.00
_cell.angle_gamma   90.00
#
_symmetry.space_group_name_H-M   'P 1'
#
loop_
_entity.id
_entity.type
_entity.pdbx_description
1 polymer ?
#
loop_
_entity_poly.entity_id
_entity_poly.type
_entity_poly.pdbx_seq_one_letter_code
_entity_poly.pdbx_strand_id
1 'polypeptide(L)'
;MRCLGKRAETIFRKLIEGLNEPGDHRKIDNTGGTFMPVSIDVLGVERKTIEGREWYEMTVSLAHNYVQNGDLMADPDVEFCATPLGVAPLSFQQDPGIYRRWAWQENGQWRFHPRGQADLAMFCNQWMVNIKQQQFDTAQRTFFPAPTTEETEA
;
A
#
# COMPACT_ATOMS: atom_id res chain seq x y z
N MET A 1 10.57 -8.48 11.04
CA MET A 1 9.20 -7.97 10.78
C MET A 1 8.41 -8.96 9.95
N ARG A 2 7.12 -9.00 10.18
CA ARG A 2 6.25 -9.88 9.41
C ARG A 2 5.92 -9.22 8.07
N CYS A 3 6.17 -9.93 7.00
CA CYS A 3 5.81 -9.48 5.65
C CYS A 3 4.42 -9.98 5.27
N LEU A 4 3.86 -9.41 4.23
CA LEU A 4 2.63 -9.91 3.63
C LEU A 4 2.85 -11.35 3.16
N GLY A 5 1.79 -12.14 3.20
CA GLY A 5 1.80 -13.46 2.58
C GLY A 5 1.89 -13.34 1.07
N LYS A 6 2.21 -14.44 0.41
CA LYS A 6 2.53 -14.43 -1.00
C LYS A 6 1.39 -13.90 -1.88
N ARG A 7 0.16 -14.30 -1.59
CA ARG A 7 -0.99 -13.83 -2.35
C ARG A 7 -1.18 -12.32 -2.22
N ALA A 8 -1.13 -11.82 -0.98
CA ALA A 8 -1.28 -10.39 -0.72
C ALA A 8 -0.12 -9.60 -1.33
N GLU A 9 1.09 -10.11 -1.24
CA GLU A 9 2.23 -9.46 -1.86
C GLU A 9 2.08 -9.34 -3.36
N THR A 10 1.62 -10.39 -4.02
CA THR A 10 1.38 -10.36 -5.45
C THR A 10 0.38 -9.27 -5.81
N ILE A 11 -0.71 -9.16 -5.06
CA ILE A 11 -1.70 -8.11 -5.28
C ILE A 11 -1.07 -6.73 -5.06
N PHE A 12 -0.37 -6.56 -3.95
CA PHE A 12 0.27 -5.28 -3.64
C PHE A 12 1.21 -4.83 -4.76
N ARG A 13 2.08 -5.73 -5.21
CA ARG A 13 3.06 -5.37 -6.25
C ARG A 13 2.39 -5.01 -7.56
N LYS A 14 1.26 -5.62 -7.87
CA LYS A 14 0.50 -5.23 -9.04
C LYS A 14 -0.13 -3.86 -8.89
N LEU A 15 -0.64 -3.55 -7.71
CA LEU A 15 -1.23 -2.24 -7.44
C LEU A 15 -0.22 -1.11 -7.62
N ILE A 16 1.04 -1.33 -7.30
CA ILE A 16 2.08 -0.31 -7.40
C ILE A 16 2.90 -0.40 -8.68
N GLU A 17 2.58 -1.33 -9.57
CA GLU A 17 3.38 -1.55 -10.78
C GLU A 17 3.55 -0.27 -11.58
N GLY A 18 4.78 0.08 -11.89
CA GLY A 18 5.09 1.32 -12.59
C GLY A 18 5.32 2.54 -11.71
N LEU A 19 5.00 2.47 -10.43
CA LEU A 19 5.27 3.55 -9.50
C LEU A 19 6.61 3.26 -8.84
N ASN A 20 7.58 4.14 -9.03
CA ASN A 20 8.93 3.85 -8.58
C ASN A 20 9.74 5.07 -8.12
N GLU A 21 9.15 6.26 -8.14
CA GLU A 21 9.83 7.46 -7.68
C GLU A 21 9.03 8.16 -6.59
N PRO A 22 9.70 8.85 -5.67
CA PRO A 22 8.99 9.61 -4.66
C PRO A 22 8.02 10.60 -5.29
N GLY A 23 6.80 10.64 -4.80
CA GLY A 23 5.77 11.50 -5.35
C GLY A 23 4.89 10.84 -6.41
N ASP A 24 5.27 9.66 -6.89
CA ASP A 24 4.40 8.93 -7.80
C ASP A 24 3.09 8.58 -7.10
N HIS A 25 2.00 8.72 -7.84
CA HIS A 25 0.67 8.56 -7.28
C HIS A 25 -0.24 7.80 -8.26
N ARG A 26 -1.15 7.03 -7.70
CA ARG A 26 -2.19 6.36 -8.48
C ARG A 26 -3.48 6.32 -7.68
N LYS A 27 -4.58 6.59 -8.34
CA LYS A 27 -5.89 6.42 -7.73
C LYS A 27 -6.66 5.37 -8.54
N ILE A 28 -7.21 4.40 -7.86
CA ILE A 28 -8.01 3.35 -8.47
C ILE A 28 -9.46 3.54 -8.00
N ASP A 29 -10.35 3.80 -8.94
CA ASP A 29 -11.76 4.02 -8.64
C ASP A 29 -12.56 3.42 -9.77
N ASN A 30 -12.77 2.11 -9.71
CA ASN A 30 -13.42 1.35 -10.78
C ASN A 30 -14.91 1.10 -10.56
N THR A 31 -15.46 1.55 -9.44
CA THR A 31 -16.82 1.17 -9.09
C THR A 31 -17.81 2.33 -9.08
N GLY A 32 -17.34 3.53 -9.40
CA GLY A 32 -18.22 4.69 -9.42
C GLY A 32 -18.82 5.03 -8.06
N GLY A 33 -18.09 4.72 -7.00
CA GLY A 33 -18.54 5.03 -5.65
C GLY A 33 -19.16 3.89 -4.87
N THR A 34 -19.33 2.71 -5.48
CA THR A 34 -19.83 1.55 -4.74
C THR A 34 -18.87 1.15 -3.61
N PHE A 35 -17.59 1.21 -3.90
CA PHE A 35 -16.55 1.00 -2.88
C PHE A 35 -15.61 2.20 -2.87
N MET A 36 -14.97 2.44 -1.75
CA MET A 36 -14.02 3.55 -1.64
C MET A 36 -12.88 3.36 -2.64
N PRO A 37 -12.45 4.43 -3.29
CA PRO A 37 -11.28 4.35 -4.15
C PRO A 37 -10.03 4.02 -3.34
N VAL A 38 -9.01 3.54 -4.03
CA VAL A 38 -7.71 3.24 -3.44
C VAL A 38 -6.72 4.29 -3.94
N SER A 39 -6.08 4.98 -3.00
CA SER A 39 -5.02 5.94 -3.31
C SER A 39 -3.68 5.34 -2.95
N ILE A 40 -2.72 5.45 -3.84
CA ILE A 40 -1.38 4.89 -3.68
C ILE A 40 -0.38 6.01 -3.86
N ASP A 41 0.48 6.20 -2.88
CA ASP A 41 1.51 7.25 -2.94
C ASP A 41 2.86 6.67 -2.58
N VAL A 42 3.85 6.91 -3.42
CA VAL A 42 5.24 6.58 -3.11
C VAL A 42 5.81 7.72 -2.28
N LEU A 43 6.15 7.42 -1.04
CA LEU A 43 6.63 8.41 -0.08
C LEU A 43 8.13 8.58 -0.13
N GLY A 44 8.86 7.52 -0.42
CA GLY A 44 10.31 7.57 -0.48
C GLY A 44 10.87 6.34 -1.15
N VAL A 45 12.05 6.49 -1.74
CA VAL A 45 12.76 5.39 -2.37
C VAL A 45 14.24 5.55 -2.05
N GLU A 46 14.84 4.46 -1.58
CA GLU A 46 16.27 4.40 -1.38
C GLU A 46 16.81 3.27 -2.24
N ARG A 47 17.82 3.56 -3.03
CA ARG A 47 18.45 2.55 -3.90
C ARG A 47 19.91 2.45 -3.55
N LYS A 48 20.42 1.21 -3.59
CA LYS A 48 21.83 0.96 -3.37
C LYS A 48 22.23 -0.32 -4.07
N THR A 49 23.53 -0.54 -4.19
CA THR A 49 24.07 -1.78 -4.74
C THR A 49 24.69 -2.55 -3.61
N ILE A 50 24.27 -3.81 -3.44
CA ILE A 50 24.83 -4.71 -2.44
C ILE A 50 25.39 -5.92 -3.18
N GLU A 51 26.69 -6.12 -3.05
CA GLU A 51 27.37 -7.25 -3.69
C GLU A 51 27.08 -7.36 -5.19
N GLY A 52 27.11 -6.20 -5.86
CA GLY A 52 26.87 -6.14 -7.30
C GLY A 52 25.42 -6.25 -7.72
N ARG A 53 24.49 -6.32 -6.78
CA ARG A 53 23.08 -6.40 -7.06
C ARG A 53 22.37 -5.12 -6.66
N GLU A 54 21.39 -4.72 -7.45
CA GLU A 54 20.57 -3.60 -7.11
C GLU A 54 19.64 -3.94 -5.96
N TRP A 55 19.56 -3.05 -5.02
CA TRP A 55 18.66 -3.13 -3.89
C TRP A 55 17.83 -1.87 -3.82
N TYR A 56 16.57 -1.99 -3.52
CA TYR A 56 15.75 -0.83 -3.26
C TYR A 56 14.93 -1.03 -2.00
N GLU A 57 14.55 0.09 -1.40
CA GLU A 57 13.64 0.11 -0.26
C GLU A 57 12.67 1.24 -0.53
N MET A 58 11.41 0.91 -0.73
CA MET A 58 10.41 1.89 -1.12
C MET A 58 9.33 1.96 -0.03
N THR A 59 9.01 3.18 0.40
CA THR A 59 7.93 3.40 1.35
C THR A 59 6.70 3.86 0.57
N VAL A 60 5.60 3.16 0.76
CA VAL A 60 4.36 3.39 0.01
C VAL A 60 3.19 3.52 0.96
N SER A 61 2.35 4.52 0.73
CA SER A 61 1.08 4.65 1.43
C SER A 61 -0.02 4.09 0.54
N LEU A 62 -0.86 3.26 1.11
CA LEU A 62 -2.03 2.71 0.45
C LEU A 62 -3.23 3.06 1.31
N ALA A 63 -4.23 3.70 0.74
CA ALA A 63 -5.34 4.22 1.53
C ALA A 63 -6.68 4.08 0.84
N HIS A 64 -7.72 3.84 1.65
CA HIS A 64 -9.08 4.18 1.27
C HIS A 64 -9.38 5.55 1.85
N ASN A 65 -10.02 6.40 1.06
CA ASN A 65 -10.34 7.74 1.50
C ASN A 65 -11.83 8.03 1.28
N TYR A 66 -12.38 8.85 2.15
CA TYR A 66 -13.73 9.39 1.98
C TYR A 66 -13.73 10.86 2.41
N VAL A 67 -14.75 11.60 2.02
CA VAL A 67 -14.86 13.01 2.36
C VAL A 67 -15.93 13.17 3.45
N GLN A 68 -15.58 13.89 4.51
CA GLN A 68 -16.50 14.19 5.59
C GLN A 68 -16.41 15.67 5.91
N ASN A 69 -17.49 16.39 5.74
CA ASN A 69 -17.53 17.83 6.00
C ASN A 69 -16.44 18.60 5.26
N GLY A 70 -16.14 18.19 4.03
CA GLY A 70 -15.12 18.84 3.23
C GLY A 70 -13.70 18.33 3.47
N ASP A 71 -13.49 17.51 4.49
CA ASP A 71 -12.17 17.00 4.81
C ASP A 71 -11.97 15.60 4.25
N LEU A 72 -10.77 15.33 3.74
CA LEU A 72 -10.40 14.02 3.27
C LEU A 72 -10.00 13.16 4.46
N MET A 73 -10.72 12.05 4.65
CA MET A 73 -10.52 11.15 5.78
C MET A 73 -9.93 9.83 5.31
N ALA A 74 -9.02 9.26 6.10
CA ALA A 74 -8.42 7.96 5.82
C ALA A 74 -9.21 6.84 6.50
N ASP A 75 -9.41 5.70 5.79
CA ASP A 75 -10.17 4.58 6.35
C ASP A 75 -9.87 3.26 5.63
N PRO A 76 -8.73 2.63 5.86
CA PRO A 76 -7.54 3.13 6.54
C PRO A 76 -6.49 3.69 5.58
N ASP A 77 -5.41 4.17 6.15
CA ASP A 77 -4.18 4.49 5.43
C ASP A 77 -3.07 3.67 6.08
N VAL A 78 -2.40 2.84 5.31
CA VAL A 78 -1.33 1.99 5.78
C VAL A 78 -0.05 2.29 5.00
N GLU A 79 1.04 2.48 5.72
CA GLU A 79 2.34 2.63 5.10
C GLU A 79 3.05 1.29 5.07
N PHE A 80 3.70 1.02 3.95
CA PHE A 80 4.41 -0.24 3.71
C PHE A 80 5.86 0.04 3.32
N CYS A 81 6.73 -0.90 3.67
CA CYS A 81 8.09 -0.94 3.13
C CYS A 81 8.17 -2.09 2.15
N ALA A 82 8.50 -1.79 0.90
CA ALA A 82 8.64 -2.79 -0.15
C ALA A 82 10.10 -2.89 -0.54
N THR A 83 10.63 -4.11 -0.53
CA THR A 83 11.98 -4.43 -0.96
C THR A 83 11.93 -5.63 -1.91
N PRO A 84 13.02 -5.98 -2.57
CA PRO A 84 13.03 -7.21 -3.38
C PRO A 84 12.69 -8.48 -2.60
N LEU A 85 12.87 -8.48 -1.27
CA LEU A 85 12.62 -9.66 -0.46
C LEU A 85 11.20 -9.77 0.07
N GLY A 86 10.45 -8.68 0.11
CA GLY A 86 9.10 -8.74 0.63
C GLY A 86 8.51 -7.36 0.88
N VAL A 87 7.29 -7.36 1.37
CA VAL A 87 6.54 -6.14 1.68
C VAL A 87 6.05 -6.25 3.11
N ALA A 88 6.39 -5.29 3.93
CA ALA A 88 5.99 -5.27 5.34
C ALA A 88 5.20 -4.01 5.66
N PRO A 89 4.03 -4.13 6.32
CA PRO A 89 3.31 -2.94 6.75
C PRO A 89 3.96 -2.34 7.99
N LEU A 90 3.92 -1.02 8.07
CA LEU A 90 4.63 -0.26 9.09
C LEU A 90 3.70 0.48 10.03
N SER A 91 2.65 1.09 9.52
CA SER A 91 1.77 1.95 10.30
C SER A 91 0.34 1.86 9.80
N PHE A 92 -0.58 2.27 10.67
CA PHE A 92 -2.01 2.21 10.38
C PHE A 92 -2.65 3.50 10.89
N GLN A 93 -3.43 4.12 10.03
CA GLN A 93 -4.21 5.29 10.40
C GLN A 93 -5.66 5.09 10.01
N GLN A 94 -6.56 5.42 10.92
CA GLN A 94 -7.99 5.42 10.64
C GLN A 94 -8.59 6.66 11.29
N ASP A 95 -9.15 7.54 10.48
CA ASP A 95 -9.76 8.76 10.99
C ASP A 95 -11.17 8.49 11.55
N PRO A 96 -11.57 9.22 12.57
CA PRO A 96 -10.75 10.18 13.29
C PRO A 96 -9.95 9.53 14.41
N GLY A 97 -8.76 10.02 14.61
CA GLY A 97 -8.05 9.84 15.87
C GLY A 97 -7.25 8.58 16.10
N ILE A 98 -7.21 7.65 15.16
CA ILE A 98 -6.41 6.44 15.32
C ILE A 98 -5.17 6.51 14.45
N TYR A 99 -4.01 6.43 15.07
CA TYR A 99 -2.74 6.27 14.38
C TYR A 99 -1.85 5.37 15.22
N ARG A 100 -1.28 4.34 14.58
CA ARG A 100 -0.37 3.41 15.23
C ARG A 100 0.82 3.18 14.33
N ARG A 101 2.02 3.44 14.85
CA ARG A 101 3.25 3.12 14.14
C ARG A 101 3.83 1.86 14.78
N TRP A 102 3.82 0.78 14.03
CA TRP A 102 4.25 -0.51 14.56
C TRP A 102 5.68 -0.87 14.17
N ALA A 103 6.24 -0.19 13.17
CA ALA A 103 7.62 -0.40 12.76
C ALA A 103 8.22 0.92 12.25
N TRP A 104 9.49 1.12 12.52
CA TRP A 104 10.19 2.33 12.10
C TRP A 104 11.69 2.06 12.06
N GLN A 105 12.43 2.97 11.42
CA GLN A 105 13.89 2.91 11.43
C GLN A 105 14.46 3.84 12.46
N GLU A 106 15.49 3.37 13.15
CA GLU A 106 16.19 4.14 14.16
C GLU A 106 17.66 3.83 14.04
N ASN A 107 18.47 4.83 13.73
CA ASN A 107 19.91 4.66 13.52
C ASN A 107 20.22 3.59 12.47
N GLY A 108 19.47 3.57 11.38
CA GLY A 108 19.67 2.62 10.30
C GLY A 108 19.18 1.20 10.57
N GLN A 109 18.57 0.98 11.70
CA GLN A 109 18.05 -0.34 12.06
C GLN A 109 16.54 -0.30 12.20
N TRP A 110 15.90 -1.40 11.81
CA TRP A 110 14.47 -1.53 12.00
C TRP A 110 14.13 -1.85 13.45
N ARG A 111 13.15 -1.14 13.97
CA ARG A 111 12.54 -1.39 15.28
C ARG A 111 11.06 -1.66 15.03
N PHE A 112 10.48 -2.57 15.80
CA PHE A 112 9.06 -2.85 15.62
C PHE A 112 8.48 -3.49 16.88
N HIS A 113 7.15 -3.37 17.00
CA HIS A 113 6.38 -4.07 18.03
C HIS A 113 5.90 -5.38 17.44
N PRO A 114 6.44 -6.52 17.86
CA PRO A 114 6.20 -7.78 17.16
C PRO A 114 4.72 -8.15 17.01
N ARG A 115 3.95 -8.02 18.07
CA ARG A 115 2.54 -8.39 18.01
C ARG A 115 1.72 -7.43 17.16
N GLY A 116 1.86 -6.14 17.38
CA GLY A 116 1.10 -5.15 16.62
C GLY A 116 1.42 -5.18 15.15
N GLN A 117 2.70 -5.33 14.82
CA GLN A 117 3.13 -5.40 13.43
C GLN A 117 2.62 -6.69 12.77
N ALA A 118 2.65 -7.81 13.48
CA ALA A 118 2.13 -9.07 12.95
C ALA A 118 0.62 -8.99 12.72
N ASP A 119 -0.12 -8.39 13.65
CA ASP A 119 -1.56 -8.21 13.49
C ASP A 119 -1.88 -7.31 12.31
N LEU A 120 -1.10 -6.25 12.10
CA LEU A 120 -1.26 -5.39 10.95
C LEU A 120 -1.00 -6.16 9.64
N ALA A 121 0.02 -7.02 9.62
CA ALA A 121 0.29 -7.83 8.44
C ALA A 121 -0.88 -8.78 8.13
N MET A 122 -1.49 -9.37 9.15
CA MET A 122 -2.66 -10.22 8.96
C MET A 122 -3.85 -9.43 8.41
N PHE A 123 -4.08 -8.26 8.95
CA PHE A 123 -5.13 -7.37 8.42
C PHE A 123 -4.86 -7.05 6.95
N CYS A 124 -3.63 -6.69 6.61
CA CYS A 124 -3.29 -6.32 5.25
C CYS A 124 -3.38 -7.49 4.27
N ASN A 125 -3.11 -8.71 4.72
CA ASN A 125 -3.30 -9.87 3.86
C ASN A 125 -4.75 -9.98 3.39
N GLN A 126 -5.70 -9.76 4.28
CA GLN A 126 -7.12 -9.80 3.91
C GLN A 126 -7.52 -8.55 3.13
N TRP A 127 -6.98 -7.39 3.51
CA TRP A 127 -7.30 -6.13 2.86
C TRP A 127 -6.91 -6.14 1.37
N MET A 128 -5.75 -6.71 1.04
CA MET A 128 -5.34 -6.81 -0.36
C MET A 128 -6.35 -7.64 -1.18
N VAL A 129 -6.81 -8.74 -0.61
CA VAL A 129 -7.82 -9.56 -1.28
C VAL A 129 -9.12 -8.79 -1.46
N ASN A 130 -9.52 -8.05 -0.44
CA ASN A 130 -10.73 -7.23 -0.51
C ASN A 130 -10.62 -6.16 -1.60
N ILE A 131 -9.49 -5.48 -1.69
CA ILE A 131 -9.27 -4.48 -2.73
C ILE A 131 -9.39 -5.11 -4.13
N LYS A 132 -8.77 -6.26 -4.32
CA LYS A 132 -8.87 -6.96 -5.59
C LYS A 132 -10.32 -7.27 -5.93
N GLN A 133 -11.07 -7.82 -5.00
CA GLN A 133 -12.46 -8.18 -5.23
C GLN A 133 -13.33 -6.95 -5.49
N GLN A 134 -13.12 -5.89 -4.74
CA GLN A 134 -13.95 -4.70 -4.84
C GLN A 134 -13.70 -3.93 -6.12
N GLN A 135 -12.45 -3.80 -6.52
CA GLN A 135 -12.10 -2.91 -7.62
C GLN A 135 -11.94 -3.61 -8.96
N PHE A 136 -11.66 -4.90 -8.96
CA PHE A 136 -11.30 -5.59 -10.20
C PHE A 136 -12.12 -6.82 -10.53
N ASP A 137 -12.51 -7.62 -9.54
CA ASP A 137 -13.19 -8.88 -9.77
C ASP A 137 -14.69 -8.68 -9.95
N THR A 138 -15.09 -8.06 -11.04
CA THR A 138 -16.49 -7.89 -11.36
C THR A 138 -16.74 -8.48 -12.75
N ALA A 139 -18.01 -8.61 -13.12
CA ALA A 139 -18.38 -9.25 -14.35
C ALA A 139 -17.76 -8.66 -15.60
N GLN A 140 -17.33 -7.42 -15.54
CA GLN A 140 -16.84 -6.75 -16.73
C GLN A 140 -15.43 -6.23 -16.59
N ARG A 141 -14.71 -6.70 -15.56
CA ARG A 141 -13.37 -6.24 -15.34
C ARG A 141 -12.45 -7.40 -15.04
N THR A 142 -11.23 -7.26 -15.48
CA THR A 142 -10.20 -8.18 -15.09
C THR A 142 -9.32 -7.45 -14.10
N PHE A 143 -8.62 -8.21 -13.27
CA PHE A 143 -7.76 -7.61 -12.28
C PHE A 143 -6.65 -6.96 -13.04
N PHE A 144 -6.11 -6.85 -13.77
CA PHE A 144 -5.20 -6.12 -14.58
C PHE A 144 -5.58 -6.47 -16.01
N PRO A 145 -5.67 -5.61 -16.80
CA PRO A 145 -4.77 -4.66 -17.12
C PRO A 145 -4.88 -3.46 -16.30
N ALA A 146 -5.66 -2.72 -16.42
CA ALA A 146 -5.19 -1.51 -16.22
C ALA A 146 -5.88 -0.84 -15.23
N PRO A 147 -5.30 -0.39 -14.34
CA PRO A 147 -5.89 0.27 -13.36
C PRO A 147 -6.28 1.58 -13.70
N THR A 148 -6.08 2.40 -14.28
CA THR A 148 -6.70 3.55 -14.40
C THR A 148 -6.09 4.73 -14.38
N THR A 149 -6.68 5.41 -14.31
CA THR A 149 -6.88 6.63 -14.45
C THR A 149 -5.71 7.55 -14.44
N GLU A 150 -5.19 7.94 -13.37
CA GLU A 150 -4.09 8.85 -13.34
C GLU A 150 -2.94 8.40 -14.10
N GLU A 151 -2.77 7.08 -14.10
CA GLU A 151 -1.73 6.51 -14.80
C GLU A 151 -1.86 6.67 -16.28
N THR A 152 -3.05 6.62 -16.79
CA THR A 152 -3.25 6.75 -18.21
C THR A 152 -3.37 8.19 -18.64
N GLU A 153 -3.64 9.07 -17.76
CA GLU A 153 -3.81 10.45 -18.08
C GLU A 153 -2.56 11.25 -17.91
N ALA A 154 -1.62 10.69 -17.27
CA ALA A 154 -0.40 11.40 -17.00
C ALA A 154 0.47 11.61 -18.24
#